data_4df5973e1f05f811d4d48324e137b6f8
#
_entry.id   4df5973e1f05f811d4d48324e137b6f8
#
_cell.length_a   1.000
_cell.length_b   1.000
_cell.length_c   1.000
_cell.angle_alpha   90.00
_cell.angle_beta   90.00
_cell.angle_gamma   90.00
#
_symmetry.space_group_name_H-M   'P 1'
#
loop_
_entity.id
_entity.type
_entity.pdbx_description
1 polymer ?
#
loop_
_entity_poly.entity_id
_entity_poly.type
_entity_poly.pdbx_seq_one_letter_code
_entity_poly.pdbx_strand_id
1 'polypeptide(L)'
;MNSNKIQEQIENNRRSVSFDSYDITVRQLFDMIQEGLIDIAPEYQRHFVWDEVRQSQLIESLILGIPVPNLFMATNKDSSWEVIDGLQRLTTIVNFLGDEQLIKKTNANGIKLKLKGLEKLDTLNNSFFEDLPKSVQLMFMTRPVRVTVLNDRSDFELRYDLFERLNTGGVTLHPQEIRNCVYLGKFKDFLQECAENQDFLDVVKMTKNAERTGNREELVLKFFSYYEDRELFVHSVKEFLNDYMAKKTESFPEQTAYKSLFEETFARLKQLLPQGIVRGNRTNITPLVLFEAISIATADIITDENQQILDSQKLQDVLNNAELTKLTTGATNSRNKLTQRINFVKEHLA
;
A
#
# COMPACT_ATOMS: atom_id res chain seq x y z
N MET A 1 -40.16 2.69 -3.76
CA MET A 1 -38.93 2.32 -2.97
C MET A 1 -39.39 1.73 -1.64
N ASN A 2 -38.83 0.59 -1.22
CA ASN A 2 -39.19 -0.04 0.06
C ASN A 2 -38.37 0.59 1.19
N SER A 3 -38.97 1.56 1.91
CA SER A 3 -38.29 2.34 2.97
C SER A 3 -37.71 1.44 4.06
N ASN A 4 -38.39 0.35 4.45
CA ASN A 4 -37.92 -0.56 5.49
C ASN A 4 -36.64 -1.30 5.08
N LYS A 5 -36.56 -1.70 3.80
CA LYS A 5 -35.36 -2.38 3.28
C LYS A 5 -34.14 -1.44 3.21
N ILE A 6 -34.41 -0.17 2.92
CA ILE A 6 -33.33 0.87 2.91
C ILE A 6 -32.88 1.14 4.33
N GLN A 7 -33.80 1.26 5.28
CA GLN A 7 -33.48 1.49 6.70
C GLN A 7 -32.65 0.32 7.27
N GLU A 8 -33.07 -0.90 7.00
CA GLU A 8 -32.35 -2.12 7.40
C GLU A 8 -30.95 -2.18 6.78
N GLN A 9 -30.79 -1.83 5.51
CA GLN A 9 -29.49 -1.74 4.86
C GLN A 9 -28.61 -0.65 5.49
N ILE A 10 -29.17 0.51 5.86
CA ILE A 10 -28.45 1.58 6.53
C ILE A 10 -27.98 1.13 7.91
N GLU A 11 -28.86 0.50 8.69
CA GLU A 11 -28.55 0.02 10.03
C GLU A 11 -27.48 -1.07 10.01
N ASN A 12 -27.62 -2.06 9.11
CA ASN A 12 -26.67 -3.15 8.95
C ASN A 12 -25.28 -2.69 8.44
N ASN A 13 -25.24 -1.61 7.64
CA ASN A 13 -24.00 -1.06 7.09
C ASN A 13 -23.51 0.18 7.84
N ARG A 14 -24.25 0.67 8.85
CA ARG A 14 -23.82 1.77 9.70
C ARG A 14 -22.80 1.27 10.69
N ARG A 15 -21.55 1.33 10.27
CA ARG A 15 -20.41 0.90 11.09
C ARG A 15 -20.15 1.91 12.19
N SER A 16 -19.64 1.44 13.31
CA SER A 16 -19.21 2.29 14.41
C SER A 16 -17.92 3.03 14.01
N VAL A 17 -18.05 4.22 13.43
CA VAL A 17 -16.93 5.09 13.16
C VAL A 17 -16.60 5.84 14.43
N SER A 18 -15.43 5.62 14.98
CA SER A 18 -14.89 6.43 16.09
C SER A 18 -13.79 7.33 15.54
N PHE A 19 -14.05 8.62 15.54
CA PHE A 19 -13.06 9.63 15.16
C PHE A 19 -13.16 10.85 16.06
N ASP A 20 -12.05 11.52 16.25
CA ASP A 20 -11.97 12.81 16.92
C ASP A 20 -11.48 13.88 15.95
N SER A 21 -11.88 15.12 16.15
CA SER A 21 -11.43 16.23 15.31
C SER A 21 -10.80 17.30 16.19
N TYR A 22 -9.61 17.74 15.78
CA TYR A 22 -8.82 18.73 16.49
C TYR A 22 -8.46 19.89 15.56
N ASP A 23 -8.39 21.10 16.12
CA ASP A 23 -7.72 22.22 15.48
C ASP A 23 -6.32 22.36 16.12
N ILE A 24 -5.30 21.91 15.39
CA ILE A 24 -3.93 21.83 15.86
C ILE A 24 -3.11 22.91 15.16
N THR A 25 -2.29 23.65 15.89
CA THR A 25 -1.45 24.68 15.28
C THR A 25 -0.33 24.06 14.45
N VAL A 26 0.14 24.77 13.42
CA VAL A 26 1.28 24.35 12.60
C VAL A 26 2.48 23.99 13.49
N ARG A 27 2.73 24.78 14.54
CA ARG A 27 3.79 24.50 15.50
C ARG A 27 3.61 23.14 16.18
N GLN A 28 2.44 22.88 16.75
CA GLN A 28 2.17 21.60 17.43
C GLN A 28 2.30 20.41 16.47
N LEU A 29 1.80 20.55 15.24
CA LEU A 29 1.97 19.49 14.22
C LEU A 29 3.45 19.24 13.94
N PHE A 30 4.23 20.32 13.79
CA PHE A 30 5.68 20.19 13.56
C PHE A 30 6.39 19.57 14.75
N ASP A 31 6.11 20.00 15.97
CA ASP A 31 6.68 19.44 17.20
C ASP A 31 6.35 17.95 17.32
N MET A 32 5.11 17.52 17.08
CA MET A 32 4.69 16.12 17.10
C MET A 32 5.40 15.26 16.04
N ILE A 33 5.66 15.82 14.86
CA ILE A 33 6.45 15.13 13.82
C ILE A 33 7.90 14.98 14.25
N GLN A 34 8.49 16.03 14.80
CA GLN A 34 9.87 16.04 15.28
C GLN A 34 10.08 15.01 16.40
N GLU A 35 9.13 14.89 17.30
CA GLU A 35 9.11 13.94 18.42
C GLU A 35 8.77 12.49 17.97
N GLY A 36 8.35 12.30 16.73
CA GLY A 36 7.95 10.99 16.20
C GLY A 36 6.57 10.51 16.65
N LEU A 37 5.75 11.43 17.17
CA LEU A 37 4.35 11.14 17.54
C LEU A 37 3.42 11.11 16.32
N ILE A 38 3.82 11.76 15.21
CA ILE A 38 3.19 11.65 13.90
C ILE A 38 4.20 11.06 12.93
N ASP A 39 3.89 9.86 12.41
CA ASP A 39 4.69 9.25 11.36
C ASP A 39 4.25 9.78 9.99
N ILE A 40 5.13 10.53 9.33
CA ILE A 40 4.94 11.07 7.98
C ILE A 40 5.86 10.43 6.94
N ALA A 41 6.68 9.47 7.35
CA ALA A 41 7.59 8.74 6.47
C ALA A 41 7.33 7.22 6.50
N PRO A 42 6.07 6.75 6.45
CA PRO A 42 5.82 5.33 6.35
C PRO A 42 6.41 4.82 5.03
N GLU A 43 7.10 3.69 5.09
CA GLU A 43 7.81 3.07 3.96
C GLU A 43 6.93 2.82 2.72
N TYR A 44 5.62 2.74 2.90
CA TYR A 44 4.61 2.46 1.88
C TYR A 44 3.94 3.70 1.29
N GLN A 45 4.14 4.90 1.86
CA GLN A 45 3.58 6.11 1.27
C GLN A 45 4.47 6.60 0.12
N ARG A 46 3.81 6.95 -0.99
CA ARG A 46 4.47 7.46 -2.18
C ARG A 46 5.38 8.62 -1.85
N HIS A 47 6.50 8.65 -2.55
CA HIS A 47 7.44 9.74 -2.51
C HIS A 47 6.73 11.09 -2.59
N PHE A 48 7.26 12.05 -1.85
CA PHE A 48 6.87 13.44 -1.96
C PHE A 48 6.98 13.91 -3.42
N VAL A 49 5.89 14.46 -3.98
CA VAL A 49 5.80 14.79 -5.41
C VAL A 49 5.51 16.25 -5.70
N TRP A 50 5.17 17.07 -4.68
CA TRP A 50 4.90 18.47 -4.88
C TRP A 50 6.18 19.24 -5.24
N ASP A 51 6.10 20.04 -6.32
CA ASP A 51 7.16 20.99 -6.68
C ASP A 51 7.21 22.18 -5.69
N GLU A 52 8.24 22.99 -5.80
CA GLU A 52 8.47 24.13 -4.91
C GLU A 52 7.34 25.18 -4.99
N VAL A 53 6.73 25.37 -6.17
CA VAL A 53 5.65 26.34 -6.35
C VAL A 53 4.40 25.90 -5.58
N ARG A 54 4.01 24.64 -5.73
CA ARG A 54 2.84 24.09 -5.02
C ARG A 54 3.05 24.05 -3.52
N GLN A 55 4.26 23.73 -3.06
CA GLN A 55 4.63 23.85 -1.65
C GLN A 55 4.49 25.29 -1.16
N SER A 56 5.06 26.25 -1.90
CA SER A 56 5.00 27.68 -1.53
C SER A 56 3.57 28.22 -1.49
N GLN A 57 2.70 27.79 -2.39
CA GLN A 57 1.28 28.16 -2.38
C GLN A 57 0.54 27.65 -1.13
N LEU A 58 0.91 26.47 -0.61
CA LEU A 58 0.39 26.00 0.68
C LEU A 58 0.85 26.92 1.82
N ILE A 59 2.14 27.28 1.86
CA ILE A 59 2.68 28.19 2.88
C ILE A 59 2.00 29.56 2.79
N GLU A 60 1.82 30.11 1.59
CA GLU A 60 1.08 31.36 1.36
C GLU A 60 -0.36 31.26 1.91
N SER A 61 -1.05 30.16 1.61
CA SER A 61 -2.42 29.93 2.10
C SER A 61 -2.48 29.91 3.63
N LEU A 62 -1.54 29.24 4.29
CA LEU A 62 -1.45 29.19 5.76
C LEU A 62 -1.15 30.55 6.35
N ILE A 63 -0.23 31.35 5.79
CA ILE A 63 0.07 32.70 6.24
C ILE A 63 -1.17 33.61 6.09
N LEU A 64 -1.83 33.58 4.95
CA LEU A 64 -3.01 34.41 4.66
C LEU A 64 -4.28 33.92 5.41
N GLY A 65 -4.28 32.74 6.00
CA GLY A 65 -5.45 32.19 6.68
C GLY A 65 -6.50 31.64 5.72
N ILE A 66 -6.10 31.33 4.49
CA ILE A 66 -6.96 30.62 3.54
C ILE A 66 -7.13 29.18 4.04
N PRO A 67 -8.38 28.68 4.15
CA PRO A 67 -8.62 27.31 4.61
C PRO A 67 -7.91 26.28 3.72
N VAL A 68 -7.19 25.37 4.38
CA VAL A 68 -6.58 24.20 3.72
C VAL A 68 -7.41 22.95 4.00
N PRO A 69 -7.40 21.93 3.11
CA PRO A 69 -8.11 20.68 3.37
C PRO A 69 -7.68 20.04 4.70
N ASN A 70 -8.61 19.36 5.38
CA ASN A 70 -8.34 18.66 6.63
C ASN A 70 -7.24 17.61 6.44
N LEU A 71 -6.45 17.40 7.48
CA LEU A 71 -5.56 16.26 7.59
C LEU A 71 -6.34 15.06 8.16
N PHE A 72 -6.10 13.88 7.66
CA PHE A 72 -6.67 12.66 8.19
C PHE A 72 -5.56 11.75 8.69
N MET A 73 -5.72 11.25 9.91
CA MET A 73 -4.75 10.39 10.59
C MET A 73 -5.44 9.20 11.23
N ALA A 74 -4.70 8.15 11.52
CA ALA A 74 -5.15 7.00 12.32
C ALA A 74 -4.28 6.88 13.56
N THR A 75 -4.89 6.47 14.67
CA THR A 75 -4.17 6.14 15.91
C THR A 75 -3.63 4.71 15.81
N ASN A 76 -2.35 4.54 16.07
CA ASN A 76 -1.68 3.27 16.24
C ASN A 76 -1.87 2.70 17.65
N LYS A 77 -1.51 1.42 17.86
CA LYS A 77 -1.59 0.76 19.18
C LYS A 77 -0.72 1.41 20.26
N ASP A 78 0.37 2.07 19.86
CA ASP A 78 1.27 2.80 20.76
C ASP A 78 0.84 4.26 20.97
N SER A 79 -0.34 4.64 20.50
CA SER A 79 -0.91 5.99 20.53
C SER A 79 -0.21 7.01 19.63
N SER A 80 0.75 6.63 18.82
CA SER A 80 1.26 7.46 17.74
C SER A 80 0.21 7.64 16.64
N TRP A 81 0.35 8.66 15.81
CA TRP A 81 -0.55 8.89 14.68
C TRP A 81 0.17 8.63 13.35
N GLU A 82 -0.54 7.98 12.48
CA GLU A 82 -0.14 7.72 11.11
C GLU A 82 -0.96 8.56 10.14
N VAL A 83 -0.31 9.12 9.11
CA VAL A 83 -0.98 9.98 8.14
C VAL A 83 -1.75 9.16 7.12
N ILE A 84 -3.08 9.36 7.05
CA ILE A 84 -3.97 8.80 6.02
C ILE A 84 -4.00 9.70 4.78
N ASP A 85 -4.32 10.98 4.99
CA ASP A 85 -4.29 12.01 3.95
C ASP A 85 -3.69 13.29 4.48
N GLY A 86 -2.88 13.93 3.66
CA GLY A 86 -2.18 15.16 4.00
C GLY A 86 -0.66 15.04 4.04
N LEU A 87 -0.08 13.89 3.63
CA LEU A 87 1.36 13.69 3.57
C LEU A 87 2.09 14.85 2.90
N GLN A 88 1.67 15.24 1.70
CA GLN A 88 2.30 16.32 0.94
C GLN A 88 2.28 17.65 1.71
N ARG A 89 1.19 17.92 2.42
CA ARG A 89 1.01 19.12 3.24
C ARG A 89 1.92 19.11 4.47
N LEU A 90 1.97 18.00 5.19
CA LEU A 90 2.85 17.85 6.36
C LEU A 90 4.33 17.88 5.96
N THR A 91 4.72 17.17 4.91
CA THR A 91 6.09 17.21 4.38
C THR A 91 6.48 18.63 3.94
N THR A 92 5.54 19.39 3.34
CA THR A 92 5.79 20.80 3.00
C THR A 92 6.06 21.63 4.24
N ILE A 93 5.30 21.44 5.33
CA ILE A 93 5.54 22.14 6.61
C ILE A 93 6.93 21.77 7.15
N VAL A 94 7.32 20.49 7.09
CA VAL A 94 8.65 20.04 7.50
C VAL A 94 9.74 20.62 6.61
N ASN A 95 9.57 20.62 5.29
CA ASN A 95 10.53 21.22 4.38
C ASN A 95 10.74 22.73 4.63
N PHE A 96 9.71 23.41 5.12
CA PHE A 96 9.79 24.85 5.40
C PHE A 96 10.37 25.17 6.77
N LEU A 97 10.00 24.41 7.82
CA LEU A 97 10.42 24.66 9.21
C LEU A 97 11.65 23.85 9.64
N GLY A 98 11.78 22.62 9.14
CA GLY A 98 12.74 21.65 9.61
C GLY A 98 14.20 21.99 9.30
N ASP A 99 15.10 21.41 10.05
CA ASP A 99 16.49 21.35 9.71
C ASP A 99 16.76 20.27 8.65
N GLU A 100 17.99 20.22 8.14
CA GLU A 100 18.37 19.28 7.08
C GLU A 100 18.22 17.82 7.53
N GLN A 101 18.42 17.52 8.81
CA GLN A 101 18.37 16.18 9.37
C GLN A 101 16.93 15.66 9.41
N LEU A 102 15.99 16.48 9.89
CA LEU A 102 14.56 16.15 9.93
C LEU A 102 13.98 16.04 8.52
N ILE A 103 14.33 16.97 7.62
CA ILE A 103 13.88 16.95 6.22
C ILE A 103 14.31 15.63 5.54
N LYS A 104 15.56 15.20 5.68
CA LYS A 104 16.05 13.95 5.09
C LYS A 104 15.43 12.70 5.72
N LYS A 105 15.11 12.76 7.02
CA LYS A 105 14.42 11.67 7.72
C LYS A 105 13.00 11.47 7.17
N THR A 106 12.30 12.57 6.86
CA THR A 106 10.91 12.54 6.38
C THR A 106 10.79 12.39 4.85
N ASN A 107 11.81 12.80 4.12
CA ASN A 107 11.90 12.71 2.67
C ASN A 107 13.37 12.63 2.26
N ALA A 108 13.85 11.47 1.86
CA ALA A 108 15.25 11.22 1.50
C ALA A 108 15.81 12.20 0.44
N ASN A 109 14.94 12.68 -0.46
CA ASN A 109 15.28 13.68 -1.49
C ASN A 109 14.84 15.10 -1.10
N GLY A 110 14.43 15.31 0.16
CA GLY A 110 13.93 16.59 0.65
C GLY A 110 15.01 17.66 0.69
N ILE A 111 14.61 18.85 0.33
CA ILE A 111 15.42 20.08 0.37
C ILE A 111 14.65 21.12 1.15
N LYS A 112 15.37 21.94 1.92
CA LYS A 112 14.79 23.09 2.64
C LYS A 112 14.03 23.97 1.65
N LEU A 113 12.75 24.21 1.95
CA LEU A 113 11.88 24.97 1.04
C LEU A 113 12.25 26.45 1.04
N LYS A 114 12.58 26.95 -0.13
CA LYS A 114 12.70 28.38 -0.42
C LYS A 114 11.43 28.81 -1.17
N LEU A 115 10.71 29.81 -0.66
CA LEU A 115 9.44 30.24 -1.25
C LEU A 115 9.62 30.71 -2.68
N LYS A 116 8.72 30.27 -3.57
CA LYS A 116 8.81 30.54 -5.00
C LYS A 116 7.42 30.60 -5.66
N GLY A 117 7.24 31.55 -6.59
CA GLY A 117 6.01 31.66 -7.37
C GLY A 117 4.79 32.10 -6.58
N LEU A 118 4.99 32.82 -5.48
CA LEU A 118 3.91 33.46 -4.73
C LEU A 118 3.35 34.64 -5.51
N GLU A 119 2.03 34.72 -5.62
CA GLU A 119 1.33 35.77 -6.35
C GLU A 119 0.77 36.87 -5.42
N LYS A 120 0.34 36.47 -4.22
CA LYS A 120 -0.29 37.41 -3.24
C LYS A 120 0.73 37.98 -2.25
N LEU A 121 1.73 37.20 -1.91
CA LEU A 121 2.84 37.56 -1.03
C LEU A 121 4.16 37.53 -1.80
N ASP A 122 4.19 38.18 -2.97
CA ASP A 122 5.31 38.21 -3.91
C ASP A 122 6.64 38.66 -3.27
N THR A 123 6.58 39.54 -2.29
CA THR A 123 7.72 40.04 -1.51
C THR A 123 8.40 38.95 -0.68
N LEU A 124 7.71 37.81 -0.42
CA LEU A 124 8.28 36.67 0.30
C LEU A 124 8.95 35.63 -0.65
N ASN A 125 8.90 35.85 -1.96
CA ASN A 125 9.63 35.02 -2.90
C ASN A 125 11.12 35.04 -2.60
N ASN A 126 11.76 33.90 -2.73
CA ASN A 126 13.17 33.65 -2.44
C ASN A 126 13.56 33.72 -0.95
N SER A 127 12.61 33.70 -0.02
CA SER A 127 12.85 33.64 1.42
C SER A 127 12.75 32.23 1.97
N PHE A 128 13.58 31.90 2.95
CA PHE A 128 13.40 30.78 3.85
C PHE A 128 12.56 31.21 5.05
N PHE A 129 12.13 30.27 5.88
CA PHE A 129 11.34 30.58 7.09
C PHE A 129 12.07 31.58 8.03
N GLU A 130 13.38 31.38 8.20
CA GLU A 130 14.22 32.20 9.08
C GLU A 130 14.36 33.64 8.60
N ASP A 131 14.20 33.88 7.30
CA ASP A 131 14.26 35.24 6.69
C ASP A 131 13.01 36.04 6.92
N LEU A 132 11.91 35.40 7.32
CA LEU A 132 10.62 36.07 7.52
C LEU A 132 10.63 36.98 8.77
N PRO A 133 9.91 38.11 8.75
CA PRO A 133 9.68 38.90 9.95
C PRO A 133 9.07 38.07 11.09
N LYS A 134 9.47 38.32 12.33
CA LYS A 134 8.98 37.56 13.51
C LYS A 134 7.46 37.51 13.61
N SER A 135 6.77 38.57 13.23
CA SER A 135 5.30 38.60 13.19
C SER A 135 4.70 37.62 12.20
N VAL A 136 5.33 37.46 11.01
CA VAL A 136 4.90 36.49 9.97
C VAL A 136 5.22 35.06 10.41
N GLN A 137 6.41 34.85 11.00
CA GLN A 137 6.76 33.53 11.57
C GLN A 137 5.73 33.11 12.62
N LEU A 138 5.37 34.03 13.56
CA LEU A 138 4.39 33.75 14.61
C LEU A 138 2.99 33.48 14.01
N MET A 139 2.58 34.27 13.03
CA MET A 139 1.30 34.12 12.34
C MET A 139 1.20 32.73 11.67
N PHE A 140 2.25 32.29 11.00
CA PHE A 140 2.33 30.95 10.39
C PHE A 140 2.30 29.85 11.45
N MET A 141 3.14 29.92 12.47
CA MET A 141 3.27 28.91 13.51
C MET A 141 2.00 28.71 14.34
N THR A 142 1.22 29.78 14.56
CA THR A 142 -0.03 29.71 15.33
C THR A 142 -1.26 29.40 14.46
N ARG A 143 -1.09 29.22 13.15
CA ARG A 143 -2.20 28.89 12.26
C ARG A 143 -2.80 27.53 12.61
N PRO A 144 -4.10 27.43 12.91
CA PRO A 144 -4.76 26.17 13.14
C PRO A 144 -4.98 25.41 11.82
N VAL A 145 -4.75 24.11 11.85
CA VAL A 145 -5.07 23.16 10.79
C VAL A 145 -6.01 22.11 11.39
N ARG A 146 -7.11 21.82 10.69
CA ARG A 146 -8.06 20.80 11.12
C ARG A 146 -7.48 19.41 10.87
N VAL A 147 -7.46 18.59 11.93
CA VAL A 147 -7.01 17.19 11.91
C VAL A 147 -8.17 16.30 12.35
N THR A 148 -8.49 15.29 11.56
CA THR A 148 -9.44 14.24 11.94
C THR A 148 -8.66 12.97 12.17
N VAL A 149 -8.79 12.38 13.36
CA VAL A 149 -8.05 11.20 13.80
C VAL A 149 -9.02 10.04 13.97
N LEU A 150 -8.79 8.96 13.24
CA LEU A 150 -9.48 7.69 13.42
C LEU A 150 -8.91 6.96 14.63
N ASN A 151 -9.78 6.57 15.55
CA ASN A 151 -9.37 5.84 16.73
C ASN A 151 -9.01 4.38 16.39
N ASP A 152 -8.17 3.76 17.20
CA ASP A 152 -7.71 2.37 17.12
C ASP A 152 -8.86 1.35 17.20
N ARG A 153 -10.02 1.74 17.76
CA ARG A 153 -11.25 0.94 17.86
C ARG A 153 -12.04 0.84 16.55
N SER A 154 -11.63 1.56 15.51
CA SER A 154 -12.30 1.49 14.22
C SER A 154 -11.97 0.17 13.53
N ASP A 155 -12.98 -0.49 12.98
CA ASP A 155 -12.89 -1.72 12.19
C ASP A 155 -11.91 -1.55 11.00
N PHE A 156 -11.10 -2.56 10.71
CA PHE A 156 -10.16 -2.56 9.58
C PHE A 156 -10.85 -2.27 8.24
N GLU A 157 -12.03 -2.84 8.01
CA GLU A 157 -12.81 -2.64 6.78
C GLU A 157 -13.21 -1.18 6.63
N LEU A 158 -13.65 -0.55 7.73
CA LEU A 158 -13.98 0.87 7.76
C LEU A 158 -12.76 1.75 7.52
N ARG A 159 -11.61 1.43 8.13
CA ARG A 159 -10.36 2.14 7.88
C ARG A 159 -10.00 2.07 6.40
N TYR A 160 -10.08 0.88 5.79
CA TYR A 160 -9.81 0.69 4.37
C TYR A 160 -10.74 1.55 3.49
N ASP A 161 -12.04 1.53 3.74
CA ASP A 161 -13.04 2.31 3.00
C ASP A 161 -12.79 3.82 3.10
N LEU A 162 -12.39 4.29 4.28
CA LEU A 162 -12.05 5.71 4.49
C LEU A 162 -10.79 6.11 3.73
N PHE A 163 -9.72 5.30 3.81
CA PHE A 163 -8.51 5.52 3.02
C PHE A 163 -8.81 5.59 1.53
N GLU A 164 -9.60 4.65 1.01
CA GLU A 164 -9.98 4.60 -0.39
C GLU A 164 -10.77 5.85 -0.82
N ARG A 165 -11.73 6.29 0.00
CA ARG A 165 -12.59 7.46 -0.30
C ARG A 165 -11.86 8.79 -0.15
N LEU A 166 -11.02 8.94 0.86
CA LEU A 166 -10.29 10.18 1.12
C LEU A 166 -9.17 10.40 0.10
N ASN A 167 -8.61 9.32 -0.42
CA ASN A 167 -7.51 9.34 -1.38
C ASN A 167 -7.91 9.76 -2.82
N THR A 168 -9.12 10.28 -3.01
CA THR A 168 -9.63 10.72 -4.33
C THR A 168 -9.16 12.11 -4.75
N GLY A 169 -8.56 12.89 -3.84
CA GLY A 169 -8.21 14.31 -4.06
C GLY A 169 -6.78 14.57 -4.54
N GLY A 170 -5.95 13.52 -4.74
CA GLY A 170 -4.53 13.67 -5.07
C GLY A 170 -4.00 12.56 -5.96
N VAL A 171 -2.78 12.08 -5.65
CA VAL A 171 -2.22 10.87 -6.26
C VAL A 171 -2.86 9.66 -5.59
N THR A 172 -3.75 8.96 -6.29
CA THR A 172 -4.48 7.79 -5.76
C THR A 172 -3.55 6.66 -5.34
N LEU A 173 -3.72 6.14 -4.12
CA LEU A 173 -3.01 4.95 -3.63
C LEU A 173 -3.57 3.69 -4.31
N HIS A 174 -2.71 2.73 -4.59
CA HIS A 174 -3.14 1.40 -5.01
C HIS A 174 -3.74 0.62 -3.84
N PRO A 175 -4.59 -0.38 -4.10
CA PRO A 175 -5.20 -1.18 -3.04
C PRO A 175 -4.20 -1.77 -2.04
N GLN A 176 -3.01 -2.17 -2.48
CA GLN A 176 -1.99 -2.70 -1.57
C GLN A 176 -1.34 -1.61 -0.71
N GLU A 177 -1.13 -0.42 -1.26
CA GLU A 177 -0.63 0.71 -0.45
C GLU A 177 -1.63 1.04 0.67
N ILE A 178 -2.94 0.99 0.39
CA ILE A 178 -3.99 1.16 1.42
C ILE A 178 -3.94 0.03 2.45
N ARG A 179 -3.77 -1.25 2.03
CA ARG A 179 -3.62 -2.37 2.96
C ARG A 179 -2.41 -2.20 3.86
N ASN A 180 -1.29 -1.76 3.32
CA ASN A 180 -0.08 -1.51 4.09
C ASN A 180 -0.25 -0.41 5.14
N CYS A 181 -1.19 0.52 4.93
CA CYS A 181 -1.58 1.53 5.91
C CYS A 181 -2.53 1.00 6.99
N VAL A 182 -3.46 0.14 6.61
CA VAL A 182 -4.57 -0.29 7.50
C VAL A 182 -4.18 -1.48 8.36
N TYR A 183 -3.45 -2.43 7.80
CA TYR A 183 -3.14 -3.73 8.44
C TYR A 183 -1.69 -3.77 8.90
N LEU A 184 -1.37 -2.99 9.94
CA LEU A 184 -0.03 -2.91 10.52
C LEU A 184 0.30 -4.12 11.40
N GLY A 185 1.57 -4.53 11.37
CA GLY A 185 2.09 -5.57 12.26
C GLY A 185 2.92 -6.63 11.55
N LYS A 186 3.23 -7.70 12.26
CA LYS A 186 4.19 -8.74 11.85
C LYS A 186 3.89 -9.35 10.48
N PHE A 187 2.62 -9.50 10.11
CA PHE A 187 2.27 -10.08 8.82
C PHE A 187 2.59 -9.12 7.66
N LYS A 188 2.31 -7.82 7.81
CA LYS A 188 2.70 -6.80 6.84
C LYS A 188 4.22 -6.77 6.64
N ASP A 189 5.00 -6.77 7.74
CA ASP A 189 6.46 -6.78 7.68
C ASP A 189 7.00 -8.04 7.00
N PHE A 190 6.36 -9.19 7.26
CA PHE A 190 6.65 -10.45 6.60
C PHE A 190 6.38 -10.41 5.08
N LEU A 191 5.28 -9.79 4.64
CA LEU A 191 5.00 -9.62 3.22
C LEU A 191 6.08 -8.78 2.53
N GLN A 192 6.55 -7.72 3.18
CA GLN A 192 7.64 -6.89 2.67
C GLN A 192 8.96 -7.68 2.57
N GLU A 193 9.32 -8.45 3.62
CA GLU A 193 10.49 -9.33 3.60
C GLU A 193 10.44 -10.31 2.43
N CYS A 194 9.31 -10.98 2.22
CA CYS A 194 9.10 -11.89 1.09
C CYS A 194 9.18 -11.18 -0.27
N ALA A 195 8.67 -9.97 -0.37
CA ALA A 195 8.68 -9.17 -1.60
C ALA A 195 10.10 -8.75 -2.03
N GLU A 196 11.06 -8.76 -1.10
CA GLU A 196 12.49 -8.48 -1.35
C GLU A 196 13.32 -9.76 -1.59
N ASN A 197 12.70 -10.96 -1.49
CA ASN A 197 13.40 -12.22 -1.72
C ASN A 197 13.95 -12.29 -3.16
N GLN A 198 15.25 -12.60 -3.32
CA GLN A 198 15.93 -12.54 -4.61
C GLN A 198 15.38 -13.57 -5.62
N ASP A 199 15.02 -14.76 -5.19
CA ASP A 199 14.48 -15.80 -6.08
C ASP A 199 13.09 -15.41 -6.59
N PHE A 200 12.26 -14.78 -5.73
CA PHE A 200 11.01 -14.16 -6.13
C PHE A 200 11.22 -13.04 -7.17
N LEU A 201 12.17 -12.14 -6.95
CA LEU A 201 12.50 -11.05 -7.87
C LEU A 201 13.02 -11.55 -9.23
N ASP A 202 13.76 -12.66 -9.24
CA ASP A 202 14.27 -13.27 -10.46
C ASP A 202 13.16 -13.94 -11.27
N VAL A 203 12.15 -14.49 -10.62
CA VAL A 203 11.03 -15.23 -11.25
C VAL A 203 9.90 -14.28 -11.68
N VAL A 204 9.63 -13.22 -10.91
CA VAL A 204 8.53 -12.28 -11.15
C VAL A 204 9.03 -11.01 -11.79
N LYS A 205 8.66 -10.78 -13.04
CA LYS A 205 9.07 -9.60 -13.82
C LYS A 205 8.00 -8.51 -13.71
N MET A 206 8.41 -7.31 -13.34
CA MET A 206 7.54 -6.13 -13.21
C MET A 206 8.11 -4.90 -13.91
N THR A 207 7.24 -3.96 -14.25
CA THR A 207 7.67 -2.63 -14.69
C THR A 207 8.13 -1.81 -13.49
N LYS A 208 9.07 -0.87 -13.71
CA LYS A 208 9.55 0.04 -12.65
C LYS A 208 8.43 0.80 -11.94
N ASN A 209 7.33 1.08 -12.62
CA ASN A 209 6.18 1.75 -12.00
C ASN A 209 5.41 0.80 -11.07
N ALA A 210 5.20 -0.44 -11.48
CA ALA A 210 4.55 -1.47 -10.65
C ALA A 210 5.37 -1.78 -9.38
N GLU A 211 6.70 -1.79 -9.48
CA GLU A 211 7.60 -2.01 -8.32
C GLU A 211 7.43 -0.95 -7.21
N ARG A 212 7.06 0.28 -7.58
CA ARG A 212 6.93 1.42 -6.65
C ARG A 212 5.56 1.52 -5.97
N THR A 213 4.61 0.68 -6.30
CA THR A 213 3.20 0.83 -5.88
C THR A 213 2.69 -0.36 -5.06
N GLY A 214 3.58 -1.07 -4.33
CA GLY A 214 3.21 -2.19 -3.47
C GLY A 214 2.74 -3.45 -4.23
N ASN A 215 2.96 -3.51 -5.55
CA ASN A 215 2.49 -4.66 -6.33
C ASN A 215 3.25 -5.95 -6.01
N ARG A 216 4.50 -5.89 -5.53
CA ARG A 216 5.25 -7.07 -5.11
C ARG A 216 4.61 -7.68 -3.87
N GLU A 217 4.33 -6.86 -2.88
CA GLU A 217 3.66 -7.27 -1.64
C GLU A 217 2.25 -7.81 -1.94
N GLU A 218 1.52 -7.23 -2.91
CA GLU A 218 0.22 -7.76 -3.33
C GLU A 218 0.35 -9.15 -3.95
N LEU A 219 1.39 -9.44 -4.73
CA LEU A 219 1.63 -10.78 -5.27
C LEU A 219 1.97 -11.78 -4.17
N VAL A 220 2.80 -11.39 -3.20
CA VAL A 220 3.10 -12.23 -2.04
C VAL A 220 1.82 -12.50 -1.23
N LEU A 221 1.00 -11.47 -1.01
CA LEU A 221 -0.30 -11.62 -0.34
C LEU A 221 -1.23 -12.57 -1.09
N LYS A 222 -1.32 -12.44 -2.42
CA LYS A 222 -2.10 -13.35 -3.27
C LYS A 222 -1.58 -14.78 -3.21
N PHE A 223 -0.26 -14.98 -3.19
CA PHE A 223 0.34 -16.28 -3.05
C PHE A 223 -0.16 -16.98 -1.79
N PHE A 224 -0.01 -16.35 -0.62
CA PHE A 224 -0.42 -16.97 0.65
C PHE A 224 -1.94 -17.11 0.77
N SER A 225 -2.70 -16.08 0.40
CA SER A 225 -4.16 -16.12 0.51
C SER A 225 -4.79 -17.18 -0.38
N TYR A 226 -4.32 -17.35 -1.61
CA TYR A 226 -4.81 -18.40 -2.50
C TYR A 226 -4.24 -19.78 -2.18
N TYR A 227 -3.06 -19.86 -1.61
CA TYR A 227 -2.52 -21.13 -1.13
C TYR A 227 -3.37 -21.68 0.03
N GLU A 228 -3.68 -20.86 1.02
CA GLU A 228 -4.36 -21.28 2.26
C GLU A 228 -5.89 -21.27 2.13
N ASP A 229 -6.45 -20.17 1.65
CA ASP A 229 -7.90 -19.87 1.76
C ASP A 229 -8.61 -19.78 0.39
N ARG A 230 -8.04 -20.30 -0.72
CA ARG A 230 -8.65 -20.19 -2.07
C ARG A 230 -10.10 -20.66 -2.17
N GLU A 231 -10.50 -21.61 -1.32
CA GLU A 231 -11.87 -22.10 -1.27
C GLU A 231 -12.86 -21.04 -0.73
N LEU A 232 -12.37 -20.04 0.00
CA LEU A 232 -13.19 -18.90 0.47
C LEU A 232 -13.31 -17.81 -0.59
N PHE A 233 -12.48 -17.84 -1.63
CA PHE A 233 -12.53 -16.84 -2.70
C PHE A 233 -13.82 -16.98 -3.52
N VAL A 234 -14.59 -15.89 -3.64
CA VAL A 234 -15.82 -15.86 -4.46
C VAL A 234 -15.56 -15.19 -5.81
N HIS A 235 -15.41 -13.87 -5.83
CA HIS A 235 -15.11 -13.09 -7.05
C HIS A 235 -14.46 -11.72 -6.77
N SER A 236 -14.58 -11.19 -5.58
CA SER A 236 -13.95 -9.91 -5.21
C SER A 236 -12.54 -10.16 -4.66
N VAL A 237 -11.53 -9.93 -5.50
CA VAL A 237 -10.12 -10.05 -5.09
C VAL A 237 -9.81 -9.06 -3.97
N LYS A 238 -10.33 -7.84 -4.04
CA LYS A 238 -10.10 -6.79 -3.05
C LYS A 238 -10.58 -7.23 -1.66
N GLU A 239 -11.84 -7.65 -1.55
CA GLU A 239 -12.43 -8.08 -0.28
C GLU A 239 -11.71 -9.31 0.27
N PHE A 240 -11.50 -10.32 -0.56
CA PHE A 240 -10.79 -11.55 -0.17
C PHE A 240 -9.39 -11.26 0.41
N LEU A 241 -8.61 -10.39 -0.23
CA LEU A 241 -7.29 -10.01 0.27
C LEU A 241 -7.37 -9.17 1.55
N ASN A 242 -8.39 -8.32 1.70
CA ASN A 242 -8.61 -7.54 2.91
C ASN A 242 -8.95 -8.44 4.11
N ASP A 243 -9.86 -9.41 3.91
CA ASP A 243 -10.26 -10.38 4.93
C ASP A 243 -9.07 -11.23 5.38
N TYR A 244 -8.26 -11.68 4.42
CA TYR A 244 -7.05 -12.44 4.72
C TYR A 244 -6.02 -11.60 5.47
N MET A 245 -5.78 -10.35 5.07
CA MET A 245 -4.92 -9.41 5.80
C MET A 245 -5.41 -9.18 7.24
N ALA A 246 -6.72 -8.96 7.44
CA ALA A 246 -7.31 -8.77 8.76
C ALA A 246 -7.05 -10.01 9.64
N LYS A 247 -7.39 -11.20 9.14
CA LYS A 247 -7.17 -12.49 9.82
C LYS A 247 -5.70 -12.65 10.28
N LYS A 248 -4.74 -12.39 9.39
CA LYS A 248 -3.31 -12.56 9.70
C LYS A 248 -2.73 -11.42 10.54
N THR A 249 -3.30 -10.22 10.49
CA THR A 249 -2.92 -9.11 11.38
C THR A 249 -3.29 -9.39 12.84
N GLU A 250 -4.41 -10.06 13.08
CA GLU A 250 -4.84 -10.47 14.42
C GLU A 250 -3.95 -11.58 14.98
N SER A 251 -3.57 -12.56 14.15
CA SER A 251 -2.74 -13.69 14.56
C SER A 251 -1.93 -14.25 13.43
N PHE A 252 -0.61 -14.28 13.58
CA PHE A 252 0.33 -14.85 12.60
C PHE A 252 1.43 -15.69 13.31
N PRO A 253 1.09 -16.85 13.88
CA PRO A 253 2.05 -17.73 14.53
C PRO A 253 2.90 -18.54 13.55
N GLU A 254 2.47 -18.70 12.29
CA GLU A 254 3.06 -19.62 11.32
C GLU A 254 4.21 -19.00 10.49
N GLN A 255 4.77 -17.86 10.88
CA GLN A 255 5.76 -17.10 10.09
C GLN A 255 6.89 -17.95 9.52
N THR A 256 7.48 -18.83 10.34
CA THR A 256 8.61 -19.68 9.91
C THR A 256 8.20 -20.68 8.83
N ALA A 257 7.05 -21.34 8.97
CA ALA A 257 6.55 -22.29 7.99
C ALA A 257 6.22 -21.62 6.65
N TYR A 258 5.59 -20.44 6.72
CA TYR A 258 5.28 -19.62 5.54
C TYR A 258 6.54 -19.17 4.82
N LYS A 259 7.55 -18.72 5.57
CA LYS A 259 8.83 -18.31 5.00
C LYS A 259 9.49 -19.48 4.25
N SER A 260 9.59 -20.63 4.87
CA SER A 260 10.17 -21.83 4.25
C SER A 260 9.43 -22.23 2.98
N LEU A 261 8.10 -22.26 3.01
CA LEU A 261 7.27 -22.57 1.84
C LEU A 261 7.52 -21.59 0.69
N PHE A 262 7.56 -20.29 1.00
CA PHE A 262 7.79 -19.25 0.00
C PHE A 262 9.18 -19.36 -0.63
N GLU A 263 10.22 -19.46 0.19
CA GLU A 263 11.60 -19.57 -0.26
C GLU A 263 11.82 -20.84 -1.11
N GLU A 264 11.30 -21.99 -0.68
CA GLU A 264 11.40 -23.24 -1.43
C GLU A 264 10.66 -23.16 -2.77
N THR A 265 9.44 -22.60 -2.78
CA THR A 265 8.64 -22.44 -4.00
C THR A 265 9.38 -21.58 -5.03
N PHE A 266 9.87 -20.41 -4.64
CA PHE A 266 10.52 -19.49 -5.58
C PHE A 266 11.93 -19.92 -5.96
N ALA A 267 12.69 -20.57 -5.08
CA ALA A 267 13.96 -21.21 -5.42
C ALA A 267 13.76 -22.31 -6.48
N ARG A 268 12.72 -23.13 -6.34
CA ARG A 268 12.36 -24.16 -7.32
C ARG A 268 11.91 -23.54 -8.66
N LEU A 269 11.05 -22.54 -8.62
CA LEU A 269 10.60 -21.84 -9.83
C LEU A 269 11.74 -21.16 -10.58
N LYS A 270 12.71 -20.57 -9.89
CA LYS A 270 13.91 -19.99 -10.49
C LYS A 270 14.75 -21.03 -11.24
N GLN A 271 14.91 -22.23 -10.66
CA GLN A 271 15.62 -23.35 -11.33
C GLN A 271 14.88 -23.82 -12.59
N LEU A 272 13.54 -23.93 -12.51
CA LEU A 272 12.69 -24.42 -13.59
C LEU A 272 12.44 -23.38 -14.69
N LEU A 273 12.36 -22.12 -14.34
CA LEU A 273 12.06 -20.98 -15.21
C LEU A 273 13.13 -19.88 -15.08
N PRO A 274 14.34 -20.07 -15.64
CA PRO A 274 15.42 -19.08 -15.52
C PRO A 274 15.06 -17.69 -16.09
N GLN A 275 14.09 -17.62 -17.00
CA GLN A 275 13.58 -16.37 -17.57
C GLN A 275 12.40 -15.77 -16.79
N GLY A 276 11.95 -16.45 -15.73
CA GLY A 276 10.80 -16.10 -14.93
C GLY A 276 9.46 -16.59 -15.49
N ILE A 277 8.38 -16.30 -14.76
CA ILE A 277 7.00 -16.63 -15.17
C ILE A 277 6.56 -15.64 -16.26
N VAL A 278 6.88 -15.96 -17.50
CA VAL A 278 6.59 -15.12 -18.67
C VAL A 278 5.96 -15.95 -19.78
N ARG A 279 5.27 -15.32 -20.74
CA ARG A 279 4.61 -15.99 -21.85
C ARG A 279 4.85 -15.28 -23.18
N GLY A 280 5.19 -16.05 -24.22
CA GLY A 280 5.40 -15.54 -25.56
C GLY A 280 6.54 -14.54 -25.65
N ASN A 281 6.36 -13.48 -26.44
CA ASN A 281 7.41 -12.46 -26.67
C ASN A 281 7.51 -11.40 -25.53
N ARG A 282 6.66 -11.48 -24.49
CA ARG A 282 6.67 -10.54 -23.36
C ARG A 282 7.49 -11.11 -22.20
N THR A 283 8.79 -10.97 -22.29
CA THR A 283 9.75 -11.52 -21.29
C THR A 283 10.04 -10.61 -20.11
N ASN A 284 9.51 -9.41 -20.11
CA ASN A 284 9.78 -8.38 -19.08
C ASN A 284 8.58 -8.10 -18.14
N ILE A 285 7.49 -8.84 -18.29
CA ILE A 285 6.31 -8.71 -17.42
C ILE A 285 5.72 -10.10 -17.15
N THR A 286 5.53 -10.42 -15.90
CA THR A 286 4.80 -11.61 -15.44
C THR A 286 3.30 -11.33 -15.48
N PRO A 287 2.50 -12.09 -16.27
CA PRO A 287 1.04 -11.97 -16.23
C PRO A 287 0.51 -12.46 -14.87
N LEU A 288 -0.28 -11.59 -14.20
CA LEU A 288 -0.79 -11.82 -12.85
C LEU A 288 -1.48 -13.18 -12.69
N VAL A 289 -2.40 -13.51 -13.59
CA VAL A 289 -3.18 -14.76 -13.55
C VAL A 289 -2.31 -16.01 -13.78
N LEU A 290 -1.23 -15.84 -14.55
CA LEU A 290 -0.26 -16.89 -14.77
C LEU A 290 0.62 -17.09 -13.53
N PHE A 291 1.04 -16.01 -12.88
CA PHE A 291 1.73 -16.07 -11.59
C PHE A 291 0.91 -16.87 -10.57
N GLU A 292 -0.37 -16.53 -10.40
CA GLU A 292 -1.28 -17.23 -9.48
C GLU A 292 -1.35 -18.74 -9.80
N ALA A 293 -1.51 -19.12 -11.06
CA ALA A 293 -1.60 -20.53 -11.45
C ALA A 293 -0.32 -21.30 -11.17
N ILE A 294 0.82 -20.77 -11.59
CA ILE A 294 2.12 -21.44 -11.52
C ILE A 294 2.65 -21.51 -10.08
N SER A 295 2.65 -20.37 -9.36
CA SER A 295 3.23 -20.32 -8.03
C SER A 295 2.46 -21.17 -7.02
N ILE A 296 1.13 -21.16 -7.08
CA ILE A 296 0.30 -21.92 -6.15
C ILE A 296 0.33 -23.41 -6.48
N ALA A 297 0.27 -23.79 -7.77
CA ALA A 297 0.42 -25.18 -8.16
C ALA A 297 1.77 -25.77 -7.74
N THR A 298 2.84 -24.97 -7.88
CA THR A 298 4.19 -25.38 -7.43
C THR A 298 4.25 -25.55 -5.91
N ALA A 299 3.67 -24.62 -5.14
CA ALA A 299 3.60 -24.73 -3.68
C ALA A 299 2.78 -25.96 -3.24
N ASP A 300 1.62 -26.20 -3.88
CA ASP A 300 0.81 -27.40 -3.62
C ASP A 300 1.59 -28.69 -3.87
N ILE A 301 2.39 -28.77 -4.98
CA ILE A 301 3.19 -29.96 -5.32
C ILE A 301 4.33 -30.15 -4.32
N ILE A 302 5.00 -29.08 -3.90
CA ILE A 302 6.10 -29.15 -2.92
C ILE A 302 5.61 -29.65 -1.57
N THR A 303 4.40 -29.30 -1.18
CA THR A 303 3.80 -29.70 0.11
C THR A 303 3.08 -31.05 0.08
N ASP A 304 2.90 -31.64 -1.10
CA ASP A 304 2.32 -32.97 -1.23
C ASP A 304 3.37 -34.03 -0.81
N GLU A 305 2.99 -34.94 0.10
CA GLU A 305 3.86 -36.03 0.59
C GLU A 305 4.36 -36.96 -0.52
N ASN A 306 3.66 -37.04 -1.65
CA ASN A 306 4.00 -37.85 -2.81
C ASN A 306 4.98 -37.16 -3.79
N GLN A 307 5.68 -36.16 -3.39
CA GLN A 307 6.61 -35.29 -4.11
C GLN A 307 6.97 -35.78 -5.52
N GLN A 308 6.39 -35.15 -6.52
CA GLN A 308 6.78 -35.36 -7.90
C GLN A 308 7.96 -34.48 -8.29
N ILE A 309 8.87 -35.04 -9.09
CA ILE A 309 10.00 -34.27 -9.62
C ILE A 309 9.46 -33.29 -10.65
N LEU A 310 9.51 -32.00 -10.33
CA LEU A 310 9.16 -30.95 -11.27
C LEU A 310 10.17 -30.86 -12.41
N ASP A 311 9.68 -30.96 -13.64
CA ASP A 311 10.49 -30.94 -14.87
C ASP A 311 10.38 -29.58 -15.57
N SER A 312 11.54 -28.98 -15.90
CA SER A 312 11.61 -27.64 -16.54
C SER A 312 10.94 -27.65 -17.93
N GLN A 313 11.10 -28.72 -18.72
CA GLN A 313 10.49 -28.81 -20.06
C GLN A 313 8.97 -28.91 -19.96
N LYS A 314 8.46 -29.76 -19.08
CA LYS A 314 7.01 -29.86 -18.81
C LYS A 314 6.41 -28.49 -18.40
N LEU A 315 7.09 -27.77 -17.51
CA LEU A 315 6.60 -26.46 -17.06
C LEU A 315 6.59 -25.43 -18.19
N GLN A 316 7.60 -25.42 -19.07
CA GLN A 316 7.62 -24.55 -20.25
C GLN A 316 6.51 -24.91 -21.26
N ASP A 317 6.25 -26.18 -21.46
CA ASP A 317 5.16 -26.66 -22.32
C ASP A 317 3.79 -26.23 -21.75
N VAL A 318 3.61 -26.33 -20.44
CA VAL A 318 2.42 -25.85 -19.73
C VAL A 318 2.23 -24.35 -19.90
N LEU A 319 3.29 -23.53 -19.76
CA LEU A 319 3.22 -22.09 -19.94
C LEU A 319 2.71 -21.67 -21.34
N ASN A 320 3.07 -22.44 -22.36
CA ASN A 320 2.70 -22.19 -23.75
C ASN A 320 1.42 -22.93 -24.19
N ASN A 321 0.78 -23.67 -23.29
CA ASN A 321 -0.41 -24.45 -23.59
C ASN A 321 -1.61 -23.57 -23.92
N ALA A 322 -2.31 -23.88 -25.01
CA ALA A 322 -3.48 -23.12 -25.48
C ALA A 322 -4.66 -23.17 -24.49
N GLU A 323 -4.82 -24.28 -23.76
CA GLU A 323 -5.89 -24.43 -22.76
C GLU A 323 -5.60 -23.59 -21.52
N LEU A 324 -4.36 -23.61 -20.98
CA LEU A 324 -3.96 -22.71 -19.92
C LEU A 324 -4.13 -21.24 -20.36
N THR A 325 -3.86 -20.93 -21.63
CA THR A 325 -4.09 -19.59 -22.16
C THR A 325 -5.56 -19.19 -22.07
N LYS A 326 -6.50 -20.07 -22.39
CA LYS A 326 -7.95 -19.81 -22.24
C LYS A 326 -8.36 -19.65 -20.77
N LEU A 327 -7.74 -20.39 -19.85
CA LEU A 327 -8.02 -20.30 -18.40
C LEU A 327 -7.44 -19.03 -17.76
N THR A 328 -6.44 -18.42 -18.39
CA THR A 328 -5.71 -17.24 -17.88
C THR A 328 -6.02 -15.95 -18.64
N THR A 329 -7.01 -15.95 -19.54
CA THR A 329 -7.45 -14.79 -20.32
C THR A 329 -8.95 -14.55 -20.19
N GLY A 330 -9.41 -13.30 -20.33
CA GLY A 330 -10.81 -12.92 -20.20
C GLY A 330 -11.26 -12.74 -18.74
N ALA A 331 -12.50 -13.11 -18.42
CA ALA A 331 -13.05 -13.03 -17.06
C ALA A 331 -12.48 -14.15 -16.18
N THR A 332 -11.41 -13.86 -15.44
CA THR A 332 -10.63 -14.85 -14.67
C THR A 332 -10.90 -14.82 -13.15
N ASN A 333 -11.62 -13.79 -12.66
CA ASN A 333 -11.83 -13.56 -11.23
C ASN A 333 -13.05 -14.30 -10.70
N SER A 334 -12.97 -15.64 -10.61
CA SER A 334 -13.94 -16.47 -9.91
C SER A 334 -13.24 -17.68 -9.31
N ARG A 335 -13.79 -18.24 -8.21
CA ARG A 335 -13.25 -19.45 -7.57
C ARG A 335 -13.03 -20.57 -8.58
N ASN A 336 -14.04 -20.85 -9.40
CA ASN A 336 -13.97 -21.91 -10.38
C ASN A 336 -12.80 -21.73 -11.36
N LYS A 337 -12.60 -20.53 -11.89
CA LYS A 337 -11.48 -20.22 -12.79
C LYS A 337 -10.13 -20.28 -12.09
N LEU A 338 -10.04 -19.84 -10.85
CA LEU A 338 -8.84 -19.97 -10.02
C LEU A 338 -8.48 -21.44 -9.82
N THR A 339 -9.43 -22.24 -9.36
CA THR A 339 -9.22 -23.68 -9.11
C THR A 339 -8.86 -24.42 -10.41
N GLN A 340 -9.58 -24.15 -11.51
CA GLN A 340 -9.30 -24.79 -12.81
C GLN A 340 -7.88 -24.52 -13.29
N ARG A 341 -7.38 -23.27 -13.22
CA ARG A 341 -6.03 -22.96 -13.71
C ARG A 341 -4.93 -23.54 -12.84
N ILE A 342 -5.14 -23.61 -11.51
CA ILE A 342 -4.19 -24.24 -10.58
C ILE A 342 -4.15 -25.75 -10.82
N ASN A 343 -5.30 -26.42 -10.87
CA ASN A 343 -5.40 -27.86 -11.09
C ASN A 343 -4.83 -28.27 -12.46
N PHE A 344 -5.11 -27.47 -13.51
CA PHE A 344 -4.54 -27.70 -14.83
C PHE A 344 -3.01 -27.75 -14.78
N VAL A 345 -2.38 -26.79 -14.09
CA VAL A 345 -0.92 -26.78 -13.93
C VAL A 345 -0.45 -27.98 -13.12
N LYS A 346 -1.11 -28.32 -12.01
CA LYS A 346 -0.77 -29.50 -11.18
C LYS A 346 -0.80 -30.77 -11.99
N GLU A 347 -1.88 -31.04 -12.73
CA GLU A 347 -2.08 -32.25 -13.54
C GLU A 347 -1.05 -32.41 -14.65
N HIS A 348 -0.53 -31.31 -15.19
CA HIS A 348 0.47 -31.37 -16.28
C HIS A 348 1.91 -31.34 -15.78
N LEU A 349 2.14 -30.97 -14.52
CA LEU A 349 3.45 -31.07 -13.88
C LEU A 349 3.64 -32.38 -13.12
N ALA A 350 2.54 -33.02 -12.75
CA ALA A 350 2.50 -34.35 -12.21
C ALA A 350 2.73 -35.39 -13.35
#